data_ca7bbf5367d30377d97caee5e14de8dd
#
_entry.id   ca7bbf5367d30377d97caee5e14de8dd
#
_cell.length_a   1.000
_cell.length_b   1.000
_cell.length_c   1.000
_cell.angle_alpha   90.00
_cell.angle_beta   90.00
_cell.angle_gamma   90.00
#
_symmetry.space_group_name_H-M   'P 1'
#
loop_
_entity.id
_entity.type
_entity.pdbx_description
1 polymer ?
#
loop_
_entity_poly.entity_id
_entity_poly.type
_entity_poly.pdbx_seq_one_letter_code
_entity_poly.pdbx_strand_id
1 'polypeptide(L)'
;MRNRQKLFQRGQILILAAVSLVVLIGSVGLAIDSGRAYGVKAKINSAVDAASIASARALSVGADDPARIAAAKQAAKDYYAANFPDNYLGATAVPLTDSMIQVAHDPSGYWTVNVTGSANMPSTFMGIFGKEQTVAGAAGTTIRRDLDVILVLDTSGSLASPSTAFPALKAAAVNFVNRFIDGPNGDRVGFISFASGVKTTAGKVDVPILNTGARGFDKAAVIKAINDLPTPPTGSTAAAEGMRLALNEINGVPTASRSSLRMIVFFSDGAPNDVPAGFCYGPIASGGICCNGVLKNGVCKSPKLVNSDPLLTPPLLKGDLYSETSGPATNVAKNVYNYLQRDSLLDTSYSNITTLPNKGFPLTDDQGVVVPNSEIPLASYKNKRTLDLVSPANGTLFPYKNTRCNVNKAARNMVENVANTARGQKIKVYSIALGSAVNTQEITFCGYGINDSGSGILKRLANTSDSDTRDDTQPIGLYAWAATASELDNAFSTIASEILRVSR
;
A
#
# COMPACT_ATOMS: atom_id res chain seq x y z
N MET A 1 -6.97 -91.76 -32.05
CA MET A 1 -6.40 -90.47 -32.47
C MET A 1 -6.89 -89.19 -31.68
N ARG A 2 -7.91 -89.26 -30.88
CA ARG A 2 -8.50 -88.13 -30.17
C ARG A 2 -7.71 -87.63 -28.96
N ASN A 3 -6.82 -88.44 -28.35
CA ASN A 3 -6.09 -88.05 -27.13
C ASN A 3 -4.78 -87.26 -27.38
N ARG A 4 -4.20 -87.33 -28.56
CA ARG A 4 -2.95 -86.58 -28.87
C ARG A 4 -3.22 -85.08 -29.16
N GLN A 5 -4.38 -84.75 -29.69
CA GLN A 5 -4.74 -83.36 -29.98
C GLN A 5 -4.99 -82.53 -28.66
N LYS A 6 -5.51 -83.17 -27.61
CA LYS A 6 -5.73 -82.47 -26.33
C LYS A 6 -4.45 -82.11 -25.56
N LEU A 7 -3.35 -82.92 -25.78
CA LEU A 7 -2.05 -82.61 -25.15
C LEU A 7 -1.33 -81.46 -25.84
N PHE A 8 -1.45 -81.30 -27.16
CA PHE A 8 -0.90 -80.12 -27.87
C PHE A 8 -1.63 -78.86 -27.55
N GLN A 9 -2.94 -78.86 -27.35
CA GLN A 9 -3.70 -77.67 -26.96
C GLN A 9 -3.33 -77.20 -25.57
N ARG A 10 -3.00 -78.06 -24.62
CA ARG A 10 -2.57 -77.67 -23.22
C ARG A 10 -1.19 -77.03 -23.25
N GLY A 11 -0.28 -77.37 -24.10
CA GLY A 11 1.03 -76.74 -24.25
C GLY A 11 0.96 -75.32 -24.86
N GLN A 12 0.06 -75.08 -25.80
CA GLN A 12 -0.13 -73.78 -26.42
C GLN A 12 -0.75 -72.73 -25.39
N ILE A 13 -1.64 -73.20 -24.58
CA ILE A 13 -2.22 -72.34 -23.53
C ILE A 13 -1.18 -71.86 -22.49
N LEU A 14 -0.21 -72.77 -22.15
CA LEU A 14 0.85 -72.37 -21.20
C LEU A 14 1.80 -71.34 -21.76
N ILE A 15 2.14 -71.41 -23.05
CA ILE A 15 2.99 -70.46 -23.76
C ILE A 15 2.23 -69.07 -23.80
N LEU A 16 0.97 -69.12 -24.23
CA LEU A 16 0.13 -67.88 -24.24
C LEU A 16 -0.03 -67.24 -22.84
N ALA A 17 -0.24 -68.08 -21.83
CA ALA A 17 -0.33 -67.58 -20.46
C ALA A 17 0.99 -66.95 -19.99
N ALA A 18 2.15 -67.58 -20.31
CA ALA A 18 3.45 -67.02 -19.97
C ALA A 18 3.73 -65.68 -20.67
N VAL A 19 3.42 -65.54 -21.94
CA VAL A 19 3.57 -64.30 -22.72
C VAL A 19 2.62 -63.25 -22.18
N SER A 20 1.36 -63.59 -21.90
CA SER A 20 0.37 -62.68 -21.32
C SER A 20 0.78 -62.18 -19.96
N LEU A 21 1.39 -63.01 -19.13
CA LEU A 21 1.90 -62.65 -17.81
C LEU A 21 3.03 -61.60 -17.92
N VAL A 22 3.96 -61.78 -18.86
CA VAL A 22 5.05 -60.83 -19.08
C VAL A 22 4.50 -59.47 -19.54
N VAL A 23 3.52 -59.48 -20.46
CA VAL A 23 2.87 -58.25 -20.92
C VAL A 23 2.11 -57.56 -19.79
N LEU A 24 1.41 -58.30 -18.93
CA LEU A 24 0.71 -57.75 -17.79
C LEU A 24 1.68 -57.14 -16.76
N ILE A 25 2.75 -57.85 -16.40
CA ILE A 25 3.78 -57.32 -15.48
C ILE A 25 4.43 -56.09 -16.09
N GLY A 26 4.75 -56.08 -17.38
CA GLY A 26 5.31 -54.92 -18.05
C GLY A 26 4.36 -53.70 -18.05
N SER A 27 3.07 -53.93 -18.28
CA SER A 27 2.05 -52.86 -18.29
C SER A 27 1.83 -52.26 -16.90
N VAL A 28 1.74 -53.11 -15.88
CA VAL A 28 1.60 -52.64 -14.47
C VAL A 28 2.88 -51.93 -14.03
N GLY A 29 4.05 -52.48 -14.38
CA GLY A 29 5.33 -51.86 -14.08
C GLY A 29 5.50 -50.46 -14.72
N LEU A 30 5.09 -50.30 -15.97
CA LEU A 30 5.09 -49.03 -16.69
C LEU A 30 4.12 -48.03 -16.00
N ALA A 31 2.93 -48.47 -15.57
CA ALA A 31 1.97 -47.63 -14.89
C ALA A 31 2.52 -47.15 -13.56
N ILE A 32 3.18 -47.99 -12.76
CA ILE A 32 3.80 -47.64 -11.47
C ILE A 32 4.94 -46.64 -11.68
N ASP A 33 5.88 -46.93 -12.58
CA ASP A 33 7.02 -46.06 -12.82
C ASP A 33 6.59 -44.70 -13.41
N SER A 34 5.58 -44.69 -14.30
CA SER A 34 4.99 -43.46 -14.84
C SER A 34 4.28 -42.63 -13.76
N GLY A 35 3.51 -43.28 -12.87
CA GLY A 35 2.83 -42.63 -11.76
C GLY A 35 3.82 -41.98 -10.76
N ARG A 36 4.91 -42.68 -10.45
CA ARG A 36 6.01 -42.14 -9.61
C ARG A 36 6.69 -40.96 -10.31
N ALA A 37 7.01 -41.09 -11.63
CA ALA A 37 7.62 -40.01 -12.39
C ALA A 37 6.74 -38.77 -12.44
N TYR A 38 5.42 -38.92 -12.58
CA TYR A 38 4.47 -37.83 -12.52
C TYR A 38 4.47 -37.15 -11.15
N GLY A 39 4.45 -37.93 -10.07
CA GLY A 39 4.53 -37.39 -8.70
C GLY A 39 5.84 -36.63 -8.44
N VAL A 40 6.99 -37.19 -8.88
CA VAL A 40 8.29 -36.51 -8.79
C VAL A 40 8.29 -35.23 -9.61
N LYS A 41 7.74 -35.23 -10.82
CA LYS A 41 7.65 -34.04 -11.67
C LYS A 41 6.80 -32.94 -11.04
N ALA A 42 5.67 -33.29 -10.47
CA ALA A 42 4.80 -32.33 -9.74
C ALA A 42 5.56 -31.71 -8.57
N LYS A 43 6.33 -32.50 -7.83
CA LYS A 43 7.12 -32.01 -6.69
C LYS A 43 8.27 -31.10 -7.12
N ILE A 44 8.96 -31.42 -8.23
CA ILE A 44 10.01 -30.55 -8.79
C ILE A 44 9.41 -29.23 -9.29
N ASN A 45 8.26 -29.25 -9.97
CA ASN A 45 7.57 -28.03 -10.37
C ASN A 45 7.33 -27.12 -9.15
N SER A 46 6.77 -27.67 -8.08
CA SER A 46 6.56 -26.91 -6.83
C SER A 46 7.86 -26.37 -6.22
N ALA A 47 8.94 -27.16 -6.25
CA ALA A 47 10.24 -26.74 -5.70
C ALA A 47 10.89 -25.64 -6.56
N VAL A 48 10.81 -25.74 -7.89
CA VAL A 48 11.31 -24.73 -8.83
C VAL A 48 10.51 -23.46 -8.76
N ASP A 49 9.18 -23.54 -8.63
CA ASP A 49 8.32 -22.37 -8.44
C ASP A 49 8.66 -21.64 -7.13
N ALA A 50 8.80 -22.39 -6.02
CA ALA A 50 9.23 -21.82 -4.75
C ALA A 50 10.61 -21.15 -4.84
N ALA A 51 11.55 -21.79 -5.54
CA ALA A 51 12.90 -21.26 -5.75
C ALA A 51 12.88 -19.97 -6.58
N SER A 52 12.11 -19.93 -7.68
CA SER A 52 12.01 -18.74 -8.54
C SER A 52 11.39 -17.55 -7.79
N ILE A 53 10.38 -17.82 -6.98
CA ILE A 53 9.71 -16.83 -6.14
C ILE A 53 10.64 -16.30 -5.04
N ALA A 54 11.36 -17.20 -4.35
CA ALA A 54 12.32 -16.81 -3.30
C ALA A 54 13.48 -15.99 -3.88
N SER A 55 13.98 -16.40 -5.05
CA SER A 55 14.99 -15.67 -5.80
C SER A 55 14.54 -14.24 -6.12
N ALA A 56 13.34 -14.07 -6.65
CA ALA A 56 12.79 -12.75 -6.97
C ALA A 56 12.63 -11.85 -5.72
N ARG A 57 12.31 -12.44 -4.56
CA ARG A 57 12.26 -11.71 -3.28
C ARG A 57 13.64 -11.29 -2.79
N ALA A 58 14.64 -12.13 -2.95
CA ALA A 58 16.00 -11.88 -2.51
C ALA A 58 16.72 -10.79 -3.34
N LEU A 59 16.14 -10.33 -4.46
CA LEU A 59 16.64 -9.17 -5.20
C LEU A 59 16.62 -7.88 -4.39
N SER A 60 15.86 -7.80 -3.29
CA SER A 60 15.92 -6.67 -2.36
C SER A 60 17.15 -6.67 -1.44
N VAL A 61 17.97 -7.72 -1.50
CA VAL A 61 19.18 -7.87 -0.68
C VAL A 61 20.42 -7.60 -1.55
N GLY A 62 21.19 -6.60 -1.18
CA GLY A 62 22.44 -6.21 -1.87
C GLY A 62 22.43 -4.74 -2.31
N ALA A 63 23.62 -4.16 -2.30
CA ALA A 63 23.81 -2.74 -2.61
C ALA A 63 23.83 -2.44 -4.12
N ASP A 64 24.11 -3.43 -4.96
CA ASP A 64 24.20 -3.32 -6.41
C ASP A 64 23.64 -4.56 -7.12
N ASP A 65 23.53 -4.50 -8.43
CA ASP A 65 22.96 -5.61 -9.20
C ASP A 65 23.76 -6.92 -9.08
N PRO A 66 25.10 -6.92 -9.10
CA PRO A 66 25.86 -8.13 -8.83
C PRO A 66 25.56 -8.79 -7.49
N ALA A 67 25.49 -8.01 -6.41
CA ALA A 67 25.17 -8.49 -5.07
C ALA A 67 23.72 -9.02 -5.00
N ARG A 68 22.77 -8.35 -5.62
CA ARG A 68 21.36 -8.77 -5.73
C ARG A 68 21.23 -10.10 -6.48
N ILE A 69 21.93 -10.23 -7.61
CA ILE A 69 21.94 -11.46 -8.41
C ILE A 69 22.54 -12.61 -7.58
N ALA A 70 23.60 -12.37 -6.84
CA ALA A 70 24.19 -13.38 -5.97
C ALA A 70 23.23 -13.82 -4.85
N ALA A 71 22.57 -12.88 -4.18
CA ALA A 71 21.56 -13.16 -3.16
C ALA A 71 20.36 -13.92 -3.73
N ALA A 72 19.90 -13.54 -4.92
CA ALA A 72 18.81 -14.21 -5.62
C ALA A 72 19.17 -15.67 -5.97
N LYS A 73 20.37 -15.92 -6.48
CA LYS A 73 20.84 -17.26 -6.78
C LYS A 73 20.96 -18.12 -5.53
N GLN A 74 21.47 -17.57 -4.45
CA GLN A 74 21.56 -18.30 -3.18
C GLN A 74 20.18 -18.67 -2.65
N ALA A 75 19.25 -17.74 -2.63
CA ALA A 75 17.87 -18.00 -2.20
C ALA A 75 17.20 -19.08 -3.07
N ALA A 76 17.45 -19.09 -4.39
CA ALA A 76 16.92 -20.14 -5.25
C ALA A 76 17.41 -21.53 -4.84
N LYS A 77 18.71 -21.67 -4.56
CA LYS A 77 19.31 -22.94 -4.11
C LYS A 77 18.71 -23.42 -2.80
N ASP A 78 18.63 -22.52 -1.82
CA ASP A 78 18.14 -22.84 -0.47
C ASP A 78 16.67 -23.29 -0.51
N TYR A 79 15.83 -22.55 -1.22
CA TYR A 79 14.40 -22.86 -1.32
C TYR A 79 14.11 -24.09 -2.18
N TYR A 80 14.88 -24.33 -3.24
CA TYR A 80 14.78 -25.56 -4.01
C TYR A 80 15.07 -26.77 -3.14
N ALA A 81 16.20 -26.76 -2.42
CA ALA A 81 16.59 -27.84 -1.51
C ALA A 81 15.55 -28.04 -0.39
N ALA A 82 15.04 -26.96 0.20
CA ALA A 82 14.04 -27.04 1.27
C ALA A 82 12.69 -27.60 0.78
N ASN A 83 12.34 -27.42 -0.49
CA ASN A 83 11.05 -27.81 -1.05
C ASN A 83 11.05 -29.17 -1.79
N PHE A 84 12.20 -29.78 -2.00
CA PHE A 84 12.31 -31.13 -2.54
C PHE A 84 12.91 -32.05 -1.48
N PRO A 85 12.09 -32.84 -0.74
CA PRO A 85 12.57 -33.74 0.30
C PRO A 85 13.52 -34.81 -0.27
N ASP A 86 14.52 -35.17 0.51
CA ASP A 86 15.42 -36.25 0.15
C ASP A 86 14.64 -37.54 -0.07
N ASN A 87 15.04 -38.29 -1.12
CA ASN A 87 14.46 -39.58 -1.48
C ASN A 87 12.94 -39.56 -1.73
N TYR A 88 12.39 -38.41 -2.20
CA TYR A 88 10.96 -38.32 -2.51
C TYR A 88 10.55 -39.29 -3.61
N LEU A 89 9.71 -40.26 -3.29
CA LEU A 89 9.33 -41.37 -4.16
C LEU A 89 10.56 -42.12 -4.75
N GLY A 90 11.68 -42.16 -4.03
CA GLY A 90 12.92 -42.76 -4.47
C GLY A 90 13.75 -41.91 -5.43
N ALA A 91 13.37 -40.66 -5.65
CA ALA A 91 14.12 -39.74 -6.51
C ALA A 91 15.10 -38.89 -5.69
N THR A 92 16.23 -38.53 -6.33
CA THR A 92 17.24 -37.62 -5.79
C THR A 92 17.27 -36.35 -6.64
N ALA A 93 17.06 -35.17 -5.96
CA ALA A 93 17.17 -33.90 -6.63
C ALA A 93 18.60 -33.64 -7.10
N VAL A 94 18.73 -33.05 -8.29
CA VAL A 94 20.01 -32.50 -8.75
C VAL A 94 20.17 -31.11 -8.09
N PRO A 95 21.21 -30.86 -7.30
CA PRO A 95 21.45 -29.57 -6.70
C PRO A 95 21.52 -28.45 -7.75
N LEU A 96 20.90 -27.30 -7.48
CA LEU A 96 20.95 -26.18 -8.40
C LEU A 96 22.36 -25.59 -8.48
N THR A 97 22.84 -25.43 -9.71
CA THR A 97 24.09 -24.68 -9.99
C THR A 97 23.73 -23.27 -10.46
N ASP A 98 24.71 -22.36 -10.47
CA ASP A 98 24.53 -20.98 -10.94
C ASP A 98 24.05 -20.89 -12.39
N SER A 99 24.41 -21.85 -13.24
CA SER A 99 23.97 -21.91 -14.64
C SER A 99 22.49 -22.29 -14.80
N MET A 100 21.92 -22.96 -13.82
CA MET A 100 20.51 -23.32 -13.76
C MET A 100 19.60 -22.19 -13.26
N ILE A 101 20.21 -21.09 -12.77
CA ILE A 101 19.51 -19.93 -12.22
C ILE A 101 19.93 -18.71 -13.01
N GLN A 102 19.08 -18.27 -13.91
CA GLN A 102 19.31 -17.07 -14.71
C GLN A 102 18.54 -15.92 -14.11
N VAL A 103 19.26 -14.85 -13.76
CA VAL A 103 18.70 -13.61 -13.23
C VAL A 103 19.13 -12.49 -14.17
N ALA A 104 18.17 -11.80 -14.75
CA ALA A 104 18.40 -10.71 -15.69
C ALA A 104 17.59 -9.47 -15.28
N HIS A 105 18.21 -8.30 -15.40
CA HIS A 105 17.55 -7.02 -15.24
C HIS A 105 17.40 -6.35 -16.60
N ASP A 106 16.17 -6.10 -17.00
CA ASP A 106 15.85 -5.40 -18.26
C ASP A 106 15.86 -3.89 -18.03
N PRO A 107 16.43 -3.09 -18.94
CA PRO A 107 16.43 -1.62 -18.81
C PRO A 107 15.03 -0.97 -18.71
N SER A 108 13.99 -1.67 -19.10
CA SER A 108 12.60 -1.22 -18.94
C SER A 108 12.03 -1.44 -17.53
N GLY A 109 12.84 -1.92 -16.58
CA GLY A 109 12.46 -2.04 -15.17
C GLY A 109 11.86 -3.39 -14.79
N TYR A 110 12.28 -4.48 -15.45
CA TYR A 110 11.85 -5.83 -15.13
C TYR A 110 13.04 -6.71 -14.73
N TRP A 111 12.89 -7.39 -13.60
CA TRP A 111 13.75 -8.48 -13.24
C TRP A 111 13.11 -9.79 -13.66
N THR A 112 13.84 -10.60 -14.42
CA THR A 112 13.41 -11.94 -14.82
C THR A 112 14.28 -12.97 -14.13
N VAL A 113 13.66 -13.90 -13.44
CA VAL A 113 14.32 -15.03 -12.78
C VAL A 113 13.82 -16.32 -13.43
N ASN A 114 14.73 -17.05 -14.05
CA ASN A 114 14.47 -18.38 -14.61
C ASN A 114 15.23 -19.42 -13.79
N VAL A 115 14.53 -20.41 -13.27
CA VAL A 115 15.12 -21.52 -12.54
C VAL A 115 14.76 -22.81 -13.24
N THR A 116 15.77 -23.65 -13.52
CA THR A 116 15.57 -25.01 -14.08
C THR A 116 16.08 -26.01 -13.04
N GLY A 117 15.25 -27.00 -12.73
CA GLY A 117 15.60 -28.06 -11.78
C GLY A 117 15.26 -29.42 -12.30
N SER A 118 15.93 -30.46 -11.80
CA SER A 118 15.68 -31.83 -12.16
C SER A 118 15.93 -32.78 -10.99
N ALA A 119 15.35 -33.98 -11.10
CA ALA A 119 15.65 -35.09 -10.20
C ALA A 119 15.81 -36.37 -10.97
N ASN A 120 16.72 -37.22 -10.51
CA ASN A 120 16.97 -38.54 -11.00
C ASN A 120 16.14 -39.55 -10.22
N MET A 121 15.36 -40.36 -10.89
CA MET A 121 14.53 -41.39 -10.29
C MET A 121 14.92 -42.77 -10.85
N PRO A 122 15.39 -43.70 -10.01
CA PRO A 122 15.61 -45.08 -10.44
C PRO A 122 14.28 -45.71 -10.85
N SER A 123 14.29 -46.40 -11.98
CA SER A 123 13.12 -47.14 -12.44
C SER A 123 12.97 -48.43 -11.62
N THR A 124 11.74 -48.78 -11.23
CA THR A 124 11.47 -49.98 -10.46
C THR A 124 11.29 -51.19 -11.38
N PHE A 125 10.52 -51.03 -12.42
CA PHE A 125 10.18 -52.13 -13.34
C PHE A 125 10.77 -51.92 -14.72
N MET A 126 10.89 -50.65 -15.17
CA MET A 126 11.41 -50.37 -16.51
C MET A 126 12.90 -50.66 -16.65
N GLY A 127 13.64 -50.84 -15.54
CA GLY A 127 15.01 -51.33 -15.54
C GLY A 127 15.18 -52.71 -16.23
N ILE A 128 14.17 -53.60 -16.13
CA ILE A 128 14.13 -54.89 -16.80
C ILE A 128 14.18 -54.74 -18.35
N PHE A 129 13.66 -53.61 -18.85
CA PHE A 129 13.62 -53.26 -20.27
C PHE A 129 14.78 -52.34 -20.68
N GLY A 130 15.84 -52.21 -19.87
CA GLY A 130 17.03 -51.42 -20.17
C GLY A 130 16.89 -49.89 -19.82
N LYS A 131 15.80 -49.46 -19.15
CA LYS A 131 15.63 -48.12 -18.67
C LYS A 131 15.88 -48.05 -17.15
N GLU A 132 17.15 -47.92 -16.78
CA GLU A 132 17.55 -47.93 -15.36
C GLU A 132 17.15 -46.68 -14.60
N GLN A 133 17.02 -45.54 -15.30
CA GLN A 133 16.78 -44.25 -14.68
C GLN A 133 15.84 -43.35 -15.51
N THR A 134 14.98 -42.61 -14.86
CA THR A 134 14.15 -41.56 -15.45
C THR A 134 14.51 -40.22 -14.84
N VAL A 135 14.70 -39.20 -15.68
CA VAL A 135 14.97 -37.83 -15.25
C VAL A 135 13.67 -37.03 -15.36
N ALA A 136 13.21 -36.48 -14.24
CA ALA A 136 12.13 -35.52 -14.24
C ALA A 136 12.72 -34.11 -14.14
N GLY A 137 12.29 -33.21 -15.02
CA GLY A 137 12.77 -31.83 -15.04
C GLY A 137 11.61 -30.83 -15.02
N ALA A 138 11.87 -29.64 -14.49
CA ALA A 138 10.95 -28.50 -14.45
C ALA A 138 11.70 -27.18 -14.68
N ALA A 139 10.97 -26.19 -15.18
CA ALA A 139 11.43 -24.82 -15.27
C ALA A 139 10.36 -23.89 -14.70
N GLY A 140 10.79 -22.88 -13.96
CA GLY A 140 9.94 -21.82 -13.42
C GLY A 140 10.49 -20.46 -13.80
N THR A 141 9.60 -19.54 -14.14
CA THR A 141 9.95 -18.15 -14.45
C THR A 141 9.17 -17.23 -13.55
N THR A 142 9.86 -16.32 -12.89
CA THR A 142 9.24 -15.24 -12.11
C THR A 142 9.71 -13.91 -12.67
N ILE A 143 8.75 -13.01 -12.93
CA ILE A 143 9.03 -11.64 -13.33
C ILE A 143 8.72 -10.74 -12.13
N ARG A 144 9.67 -9.91 -11.71
CA ARG A 144 9.46 -8.87 -10.73
C ARG A 144 9.48 -7.53 -11.44
N ARG A 145 8.41 -6.77 -11.28
CA ARG A 145 8.30 -5.40 -11.81
C ARG A 145 8.77 -4.43 -10.76
N ASP A 146 9.44 -3.38 -11.20
CA ASP A 146 9.76 -2.26 -10.33
C ASP A 146 8.52 -1.52 -9.89
N LEU A 147 8.61 -0.90 -8.74
CA LEU A 147 7.50 -0.27 -8.04
C LEU A 147 7.72 1.22 -7.87
N ASP A 148 6.65 1.99 -7.92
CA ASP A 148 6.59 3.35 -7.40
C ASP A 148 5.67 3.33 -6.17
N VAL A 149 6.23 3.53 -4.98
CA VAL A 149 5.54 3.42 -3.69
C VAL A 149 5.70 4.71 -2.90
N ILE A 150 4.61 5.24 -2.37
CA ILE A 150 4.64 6.29 -1.35
C ILE A 150 4.15 5.70 -0.04
N LEU A 151 4.99 5.77 0.98
CA LEU A 151 4.61 5.45 2.35
C LEU A 151 4.13 6.73 3.05
N VAL A 152 2.89 6.72 3.56
CA VAL A 152 2.26 7.84 4.26
C VAL A 152 1.98 7.41 5.69
N LEU A 153 2.61 8.06 6.66
CA LEU A 153 2.46 7.73 8.08
C LEU A 153 1.78 8.84 8.86
N ASP A 154 0.72 8.47 9.56
CA ASP A 154 0.13 9.26 10.62
C ASP A 154 1.11 9.38 11.79
N THR A 155 1.28 10.59 12.28
CA THR A 155 2.11 10.92 13.46
C THR A 155 1.34 11.82 14.42
N SER A 156 0.00 11.70 14.41
CA SER A 156 -0.89 12.44 15.30
C SER A 156 -0.73 12.05 16.76
N GLY A 157 -1.24 12.90 17.66
CA GLY A 157 -1.06 12.76 19.10
C GLY A 157 -1.69 11.51 19.72
N SER A 158 -2.66 10.87 19.07
CA SER A 158 -3.25 9.59 19.48
C SER A 158 -2.22 8.48 19.63
N LEU A 159 -1.21 8.46 18.78
CA LEU A 159 -0.09 7.50 18.81
C LEU A 159 0.87 7.67 20.01
N ALA A 160 0.70 8.69 20.82
CA ALA A 160 1.47 8.84 22.06
C ALA A 160 1.03 7.84 23.16
N SER A 161 -0.14 7.25 23.03
CA SER A 161 -0.70 6.30 24.02
C SER A 161 -1.24 5.05 23.34
N PRO A 162 -0.77 3.84 23.72
CA PRO A 162 0.32 3.59 24.67
C PRO A 162 1.69 4.05 24.14
N SER A 163 2.61 4.37 25.02
CA SER A 163 3.95 4.89 24.67
C SER A 163 4.78 3.95 23.77
N THR A 164 4.38 2.69 23.67
CA THR A 164 4.99 1.68 22.79
C THR A 164 4.51 1.76 21.35
N ALA A 165 3.38 2.43 21.08
CA ALA A 165 2.75 2.43 19.75
C ALA A 165 3.63 3.12 18.70
N PHE A 166 4.11 4.32 18.98
CA PHE A 166 4.88 5.08 18.02
C PHE A 166 6.29 4.50 17.74
N PRO A 167 7.05 4.02 18.73
CA PRO A 167 8.28 3.27 18.48
C PRO A 167 8.06 2.00 17.63
N ALA A 168 6.98 1.25 17.90
CA ALA A 168 6.64 0.07 17.12
C ALA A 168 6.26 0.41 15.68
N LEU A 169 5.52 1.52 15.46
CA LEU A 169 5.23 2.04 14.12
C LEU A 169 6.50 2.35 13.34
N LYS A 170 7.46 3.07 13.94
CA LYS A 170 8.75 3.37 13.30
C LYS A 170 9.48 2.08 12.91
N ALA A 171 9.57 1.11 13.81
CA ALA A 171 10.24 -0.17 13.54
C ALA A 171 9.56 -0.94 12.40
N ALA A 172 8.23 -1.05 12.41
CA ALA A 172 7.46 -1.72 11.36
C ALA A 172 7.60 -1.02 10.01
N ALA A 173 7.59 0.32 9.98
CA ALA A 173 7.82 1.10 8.77
C ALA A 173 9.23 0.91 8.19
N VAL A 174 10.25 0.84 9.05
CA VAL A 174 11.63 0.53 8.64
C VAL A 174 11.71 -0.89 8.04
N ASN A 175 11.10 -1.88 8.70
CA ASN A 175 11.04 -3.25 8.20
C ASN A 175 10.31 -3.34 6.85
N PHE A 176 9.26 -2.55 6.66
CA PHE A 176 8.55 -2.43 5.40
C PHE A 176 9.47 -1.89 4.29
N VAL A 177 10.17 -0.78 4.54
CA VAL A 177 11.08 -0.15 3.57
C VAL A 177 12.23 -1.09 3.17
N ASN A 178 12.73 -1.90 4.10
CA ASN A 178 13.80 -2.87 3.84
C ASN A 178 13.44 -3.95 2.81
N ARG A 179 12.16 -4.12 2.47
CA ARG A 179 11.69 -5.13 1.49
C ARG A 179 11.79 -4.68 0.03
N PHE A 180 12.09 -3.41 -0.21
CA PHE A 180 12.20 -2.83 -1.55
C PHE A 180 13.64 -2.78 -2.03
N ILE A 181 13.84 -2.83 -3.34
CA ILE A 181 15.15 -2.70 -3.98
C ILE A 181 15.53 -1.22 -4.02
N ASP A 182 16.61 -0.85 -3.35
CA ASP A 182 17.17 0.51 -3.34
C ASP A 182 18.24 0.72 -4.42
N GLY A 183 18.83 1.91 -4.42
CA GLY A 183 19.93 2.29 -5.30
C GLY A 183 19.53 2.40 -6.78
N PRO A 184 20.51 2.56 -7.67
CA PRO A 184 20.27 2.73 -9.09
C PRO A 184 19.46 1.58 -9.68
N ASN A 185 18.50 1.91 -10.53
CA ASN A 185 17.60 0.94 -11.19
C ASN A 185 16.72 0.10 -10.24
N GLY A 186 16.61 0.47 -8.97
CA GLY A 186 15.73 -0.16 -8.00
C GLY A 186 14.29 0.35 -8.05
N ASP A 187 13.52 0.00 -7.01
CA ASP A 187 12.19 0.56 -6.78
C ASP A 187 12.28 2.06 -6.48
N ARG A 188 11.17 2.79 -6.57
CA ARG A 188 11.05 4.13 -6.00
C ARG A 188 10.20 4.07 -4.75
N VAL A 189 10.73 4.60 -3.67
CA VAL A 189 10.01 4.73 -2.40
C VAL A 189 10.12 6.17 -1.92
N GLY A 190 8.98 6.85 -1.84
CA GLY A 190 8.85 8.16 -1.19
C GLY A 190 8.26 8.00 0.19
N PHE A 191 8.51 8.98 1.07
CA PHE A 191 8.02 8.99 2.44
C PHE A 191 7.38 10.33 2.79
N ILE A 192 6.21 10.27 3.41
CA ILE A 192 5.42 11.41 3.87
C ILE A 192 4.92 11.10 5.26
N SER A 193 5.08 12.03 6.17
CA SER A 193 4.46 11.99 7.49
C SER A 193 3.48 13.14 7.65
N PHE A 194 2.37 12.88 8.32
CA PHE A 194 1.36 13.91 8.59
C PHE A 194 0.87 13.86 10.04
N ALA A 195 0.38 15.00 10.52
CA ALA A 195 -0.36 15.15 11.77
C ALA A 195 -1.42 16.24 11.57
N SER A 196 -1.33 17.44 12.17
CA SER A 196 -2.18 18.60 11.85
C SER A 196 -1.95 19.16 10.43
N GLY A 197 -0.96 18.65 9.73
CA GLY A 197 -0.58 18.96 8.37
C GLY A 197 0.58 18.07 7.97
N VAL A 198 1.23 18.41 6.88
CA VAL A 198 2.41 17.71 6.38
C VAL A 198 3.65 18.55 6.64
N LYS A 199 4.77 17.89 6.92
CA LYS A 199 6.04 18.59 7.07
C LYS A 199 6.52 19.06 5.70
N THR A 200 6.31 20.33 5.40
CA THR A 200 6.87 20.92 4.20
C THR A 200 7.93 21.95 4.58
N THR A 201 9.17 21.66 4.28
CA THR A 201 10.20 22.69 4.22
C THR A 201 10.32 23.11 2.77
N ALA A 202 9.86 24.31 2.43
CA ALA A 202 9.86 24.85 1.08
C ALA A 202 9.17 23.94 0.02
N GLY A 203 8.00 23.37 0.35
CA GLY A 203 7.23 22.51 -0.55
C GLY A 203 7.80 21.11 -0.75
N LYS A 204 8.68 20.65 0.14
CA LYS A 204 9.27 19.30 0.06
C LYS A 204 8.61 18.37 1.05
N VAL A 205 8.37 17.14 0.60
CA VAL A 205 7.98 16.00 1.44
C VAL A 205 9.14 15.52 2.30
N ASP A 206 8.89 14.65 3.29
CA ASP A 206 9.97 14.10 4.13
C ASP A 206 11.08 13.46 3.28
N VAL A 207 10.71 12.56 2.36
CA VAL A 207 11.60 12.04 1.31
C VAL A 207 10.84 11.96 -0.02
N PRO A 208 11.23 12.73 -1.03
CA PRO A 208 10.56 12.71 -2.32
C PRO A 208 10.76 11.37 -3.04
N ILE A 209 9.75 10.96 -3.83
CA ILE A 209 9.83 9.75 -4.66
C ILE A 209 10.82 9.90 -5.82
N LEU A 210 10.96 11.13 -6.33
CA LEU A 210 11.94 11.46 -7.34
C LEU A 210 13.27 11.79 -6.68
N ASN A 211 14.21 10.89 -6.84
CA ASN A 211 15.61 11.25 -6.67
C ASN A 211 16.13 11.88 -7.97
N THR A 212 17.04 12.83 -7.88
CA THR A 212 17.62 13.53 -9.03
C THR A 212 18.51 12.58 -9.84
N GLY A 213 17.92 11.82 -10.74
CA GLY A 213 18.70 10.89 -11.54
C GLY A 213 17.92 9.69 -12.06
N ALA A 214 18.64 8.60 -12.22
CA ALA A 214 18.10 7.32 -12.62
C ALA A 214 17.06 6.79 -11.62
N ARG A 215 16.30 5.79 -12.05
CA ARG A 215 15.36 5.05 -11.20
C ARG A 215 16.06 4.53 -9.93
N GLY A 216 15.33 4.47 -8.84
CA GLY A 216 15.80 4.00 -7.55
C GLY A 216 15.43 4.94 -6.41
N PHE A 217 15.78 4.59 -5.18
CA PHE A 217 15.64 5.43 -3.99
C PHE A 217 16.82 5.25 -3.04
N ASP A 218 17.00 6.21 -2.15
CA ASP A 218 17.96 6.12 -1.05
C ASP A 218 17.26 5.52 0.18
N LYS A 219 17.45 4.23 0.39
CA LYS A 219 16.87 3.49 1.52
C LYS A 219 17.32 4.07 2.86
N ALA A 220 18.60 4.45 2.98
CA ALA A 220 19.14 5.00 4.21
C ALA A 220 18.48 6.35 4.55
N ALA A 221 18.23 7.20 3.55
CA ALA A 221 17.55 8.46 3.74
C ALA A 221 16.10 8.26 4.21
N VAL A 222 15.37 7.31 3.64
CA VAL A 222 13.99 7.00 4.07
C VAL A 222 13.98 6.45 5.50
N ILE A 223 14.86 5.51 5.84
CA ILE A 223 14.97 4.95 7.19
C ILE A 223 15.35 6.04 8.20
N LYS A 224 16.30 6.91 7.83
CA LYS A 224 16.67 8.04 8.68
C LYS A 224 15.49 8.97 8.92
N ALA A 225 14.73 9.33 7.90
CA ALA A 225 13.56 10.21 8.03
C ALA A 225 12.48 9.60 8.95
N ILE A 226 12.25 8.28 8.85
CA ILE A 226 11.33 7.58 9.76
C ILE A 226 11.84 7.62 11.21
N ASN A 227 13.13 7.37 11.43
CA ASN A 227 13.71 7.37 12.77
C ASN A 227 13.76 8.78 13.39
N ASP A 228 13.91 9.81 12.57
CA ASP A 228 13.96 11.21 13.01
C ASP A 228 12.56 11.81 13.28
N LEU A 229 11.48 11.06 13.08
CA LEU A 229 10.14 11.55 13.41
C LEU A 229 10.05 11.97 14.88
N PRO A 230 9.45 13.15 15.18
CA PRO A 230 9.35 13.68 16.53
C PRO A 230 8.72 12.70 17.50
N THR A 231 9.28 12.61 18.70
CA THR A 231 8.80 11.74 19.78
C THR A 231 8.70 12.56 21.07
N PRO A 232 7.54 12.64 21.73
CA PRO A 232 6.27 11.96 21.39
C PRO A 232 5.61 12.56 20.12
N PRO A 233 4.75 11.78 19.45
CA PRO A 233 3.94 12.30 18.35
C PRO A 233 2.90 13.30 18.86
N THR A 234 2.56 14.30 18.06
CA THR A 234 1.65 15.39 18.43
C THR A 234 0.81 15.86 17.24
N GLY A 235 -0.27 16.55 17.52
CA GLY A 235 -1.15 17.13 16.49
C GLY A 235 -2.41 16.31 16.26
N SER A 236 -3.25 16.80 15.35
CA SER A 236 -4.50 16.21 14.88
C SER A 236 -4.28 15.30 13.67
N THR A 237 -5.35 14.84 13.01
CA THR A 237 -5.28 13.84 11.92
C THR A 237 -5.73 14.47 10.60
N ALA A 238 -4.82 15.20 9.95
CA ALA A 238 -5.04 15.85 8.65
C ALA A 238 -4.75 14.88 7.48
N ALA A 239 -5.46 13.75 7.46
CA ALA A 239 -5.23 12.65 6.54
C ALA A 239 -5.30 13.05 5.05
N ALA A 240 -6.14 14.03 4.71
CA ALA A 240 -6.32 14.49 3.34
C ALA A 240 -5.04 15.09 2.76
N GLU A 241 -4.26 15.82 3.57
CA GLU A 241 -3.01 16.41 3.14
C GLU A 241 -1.94 15.35 2.87
N GLY A 242 -1.79 14.38 3.80
CA GLY A 242 -0.87 13.25 3.59
C GLY A 242 -1.18 12.51 2.28
N MET A 243 -2.46 12.22 2.04
CA MET A 243 -2.91 11.53 0.82
C MET A 243 -2.72 12.40 -0.43
N ARG A 244 -2.99 13.72 -0.35
CA ARG A 244 -2.82 14.64 -1.49
C ARG A 244 -1.36 14.78 -1.89
N LEU A 245 -0.47 14.96 -0.91
CA LEU A 245 0.96 15.00 -1.20
C LEU A 245 1.45 13.68 -1.81
N ALA A 246 0.98 12.55 -1.32
CA ALA A 246 1.32 11.26 -1.91
C ALA A 246 0.87 11.17 -3.38
N LEU A 247 -0.34 11.64 -3.69
CA LEU A 247 -0.84 11.69 -5.06
C LEU A 247 -0.01 12.64 -5.94
N ASN A 248 0.36 13.80 -5.41
CA ASN A 248 1.18 14.78 -6.13
C ASN A 248 2.59 14.22 -6.40
N GLU A 249 3.22 13.63 -5.40
CA GLU A 249 4.56 13.04 -5.51
C GLU A 249 4.59 11.90 -6.54
N ILE A 250 3.66 10.95 -6.46
CA ILE A 250 3.63 9.81 -7.37
C ILE A 250 3.27 10.24 -8.81
N ASN A 251 2.52 11.32 -8.96
CA ASN A 251 2.22 11.93 -10.26
C ASN A 251 3.35 12.79 -10.79
N GLY A 252 4.21 13.30 -9.93
CA GLY A 252 5.43 14.03 -10.30
C GLY A 252 6.42 13.16 -11.07
N VAL A 253 6.35 11.83 -10.96
CA VAL A 253 7.16 10.92 -11.78
C VAL A 253 6.79 11.10 -13.26
N PRO A 254 7.75 11.43 -14.14
CA PRO A 254 7.51 11.59 -15.59
C PRO A 254 6.85 10.34 -16.19
N THR A 255 5.86 10.51 -17.04
CA THR A 255 5.05 9.39 -17.58
C THR A 255 5.91 8.31 -18.23
N ALA A 256 6.96 8.68 -18.96
CA ALA A 256 7.88 7.74 -19.58
C ALA A 256 8.72 6.91 -18.60
N SER A 257 8.82 7.37 -17.34
CA SER A 257 9.63 6.72 -16.29
C SER A 257 8.77 6.04 -15.22
N ARG A 258 7.44 6.13 -15.31
CA ARG A 258 6.52 5.55 -14.33
C ARG A 258 6.59 4.03 -14.34
N SER A 259 6.57 3.46 -13.15
CA SER A 259 6.29 2.03 -13.02
C SER A 259 4.89 1.68 -13.51
N SER A 260 4.74 0.47 -14.01
CA SER A 260 3.42 -0.09 -14.28
C SER A 260 2.62 -0.33 -12.99
N LEU A 261 3.30 -0.42 -11.86
CA LEU A 261 2.71 -0.62 -10.53
C LEU A 261 3.02 0.58 -9.64
N ARG A 262 1.99 1.36 -9.38
CA ARG A 262 2.05 2.60 -8.59
C ARG A 262 1.15 2.46 -7.38
N MET A 263 1.64 2.81 -6.20
CA MET A 263 0.96 2.51 -4.95
C MET A 263 1.15 3.59 -3.89
N ILE A 264 0.11 3.78 -3.10
CA ILE A 264 0.15 4.56 -1.85
C ILE A 264 -0.15 3.60 -0.70
N VAL A 265 0.72 3.55 0.30
CA VAL A 265 0.52 2.80 1.54
C VAL A 265 0.26 3.80 2.65
N PHE A 266 -0.95 3.81 3.17
CA PHE A 266 -1.45 4.81 4.11
C PHE A 266 -1.68 4.17 5.48
N PHE A 267 -1.05 4.72 6.52
CA PHE A 267 -1.21 4.29 7.90
C PHE A 267 -1.91 5.37 8.74
N SER A 268 -2.89 4.97 9.55
CA SER A 268 -3.48 5.83 10.60
C SER A 268 -4.06 4.98 11.74
N ASP A 269 -4.08 5.53 12.96
CA ASP A 269 -4.70 4.92 14.15
C ASP A 269 -6.08 5.50 14.48
N GLY A 270 -6.57 6.45 13.69
CA GLY A 270 -7.83 7.13 13.92
C GLY A 270 -8.57 7.54 12.64
N ALA A 271 -9.69 8.18 12.84
CA ALA A 271 -10.44 8.81 11.76
C ALA A 271 -9.96 10.24 11.52
N PRO A 272 -9.96 10.73 10.26
CA PRO A 272 -9.62 12.11 9.94
C PRO A 272 -10.53 13.11 10.69
N ASN A 273 -9.91 14.07 11.34
CA ASN A 273 -10.60 15.08 12.14
C ASN A 273 -10.08 16.50 11.92
N ASP A 274 -9.22 16.70 10.94
CA ASP A 274 -8.54 17.95 10.66
C ASP A 274 -8.57 18.27 9.16
N VAL A 275 -8.80 19.55 8.88
CA VAL A 275 -8.82 20.12 7.53
C VAL A 275 -7.78 21.23 7.45
N PRO A 276 -6.55 20.90 7.07
CA PRO A 276 -5.51 21.90 6.87
C PRO A 276 -5.72 22.63 5.55
N ALA A 277 -5.78 23.93 5.60
CA ALA A 277 -6.00 24.76 4.42
C ALA A 277 -5.79 26.25 4.62
N GLY A 278 -5.83 27.00 3.53
CA GLY A 278 -5.97 28.45 3.56
C GLY A 278 -7.44 28.86 3.68
N PHE A 279 -7.80 29.59 4.71
CA PHE A 279 -9.16 30.04 4.98
C PHE A 279 -9.31 31.53 4.76
N CYS A 280 -10.44 31.93 4.19
CA CYS A 280 -10.84 33.32 4.16
C CYS A 280 -11.51 33.72 5.48
N TYR A 281 -10.85 34.54 6.27
CA TYR A 281 -11.37 35.01 7.55
C TYR A 281 -12.37 36.17 7.44
N GLY A 282 -12.36 36.88 6.33
CA GLY A 282 -13.21 38.04 6.09
C GLY A 282 -14.24 37.84 4.97
N PRO A 283 -15.02 38.85 4.67
CA PRO A 283 -15.95 38.81 3.56
C PRO A 283 -15.17 38.65 2.25
N ILE A 284 -15.77 37.95 1.31
CA ILE A 284 -15.20 37.76 -0.02
C ILE A 284 -15.59 38.93 -0.90
N ALA A 285 -14.60 39.67 -1.40
CA ALA A 285 -14.77 40.75 -2.37
C ALA A 285 -15.19 40.23 -3.75
N SER A 286 -15.65 41.12 -4.60
CA SER A 286 -15.93 40.80 -6.01
C SER A 286 -14.67 40.22 -6.67
N GLY A 287 -14.83 39.08 -7.36
CA GLY A 287 -13.70 38.34 -7.95
C GLY A 287 -13.12 37.23 -7.05
N GLY A 288 -13.76 36.90 -5.92
CA GLY A 288 -13.32 35.78 -5.05
C GLY A 288 -12.17 36.14 -4.09
N ILE A 289 -11.84 37.41 -3.92
CA ILE A 289 -10.72 37.86 -3.11
C ILE A 289 -11.12 37.93 -1.64
N CYS A 290 -10.35 37.29 -0.76
CA CYS A 290 -10.51 37.41 0.68
C CYS A 290 -10.23 38.84 1.17
N CYS A 291 -11.19 39.41 1.92
CA CYS A 291 -11.02 40.73 2.52
C CYS A 291 -10.84 40.62 4.03
N ASN A 292 -9.67 40.98 4.53
CA ASN A 292 -9.39 41.11 5.95
C ASN A 292 -9.61 42.58 6.42
N GLY A 293 -10.72 43.15 6.00
CA GLY A 293 -11.08 44.55 6.30
C GLY A 293 -12.55 44.80 6.05
N VAL A 294 -12.92 46.09 5.88
CA VAL A 294 -14.31 46.43 5.57
C VAL A 294 -14.58 46.29 4.10
N LEU A 295 -15.58 45.47 3.73
CA LEU A 295 -16.08 45.37 2.37
C LEU A 295 -17.00 46.58 2.08
N LYS A 296 -16.63 47.39 1.10
CA LYS A 296 -17.46 48.53 0.67
C LYS A 296 -17.65 48.43 -0.84
N ASN A 297 -18.90 48.29 -1.30
CA ASN A 297 -19.25 48.11 -2.72
C ASN A 297 -18.50 46.95 -3.41
N GLY A 298 -18.33 45.83 -2.74
CA GLY A 298 -17.63 44.66 -3.29
C GLY A 298 -16.09 44.80 -3.32
N VAL A 299 -15.54 45.91 -2.83
CA VAL A 299 -14.09 46.18 -2.79
C VAL A 299 -13.58 46.15 -1.37
N CYS A 300 -12.49 45.46 -1.12
CA CYS A 300 -11.82 45.41 0.19
C CYS A 300 -11.16 46.75 0.51
N LYS A 301 -11.60 47.42 1.59
CA LYS A 301 -11.02 48.66 2.08
C LYS A 301 -10.29 48.43 3.39
N SER A 302 -9.09 48.99 3.50
CA SER A 302 -8.23 48.89 4.69
C SER A 302 -7.93 47.46 5.11
N PRO A 303 -7.27 46.67 4.29
CA PRO A 303 -6.88 45.31 4.67
C PRO A 303 -5.93 45.40 5.87
N LYS A 304 -6.30 44.76 6.99
CA LYS A 304 -5.37 44.48 8.08
C LYS A 304 -4.50 43.31 7.61
N LEU A 305 -3.22 43.54 7.52
CA LEU A 305 -2.24 42.46 7.29
C LEU A 305 -2.21 41.61 8.56
N VAL A 306 -2.76 40.41 8.48
CA VAL A 306 -2.61 39.39 9.50
C VAL A 306 -1.55 38.45 8.97
N ASN A 307 -0.41 38.42 9.63
CA ASN A 307 0.80 37.64 9.33
C ASN A 307 1.02 37.39 7.83
N SER A 308 1.79 38.29 7.25
CA SER A 308 2.16 38.26 5.83
C SER A 308 3.03 37.05 5.54
N ASP A 309 2.45 35.99 5.04
CA ASP A 309 3.19 35.08 4.19
C ASP A 309 3.31 35.76 2.83
N PRO A 310 4.52 36.12 2.37
CA PRO A 310 4.72 36.83 1.09
C PRO A 310 4.28 36.03 -0.14
N LEU A 311 3.92 34.75 0.04
CA LEU A 311 3.50 33.87 -1.06
C LEU A 311 1.99 33.86 -1.28
N LEU A 312 1.20 34.51 -0.41
CA LEU A 312 -0.25 34.53 -0.53
C LEU A 312 -0.78 35.95 -0.75
N THR A 313 -1.19 36.24 -1.92
CA THR A 313 -2.03 37.38 -2.25
C THR A 313 -3.41 36.87 -2.68
N PRO A 314 -4.47 37.15 -1.94
CA PRO A 314 -4.72 37.99 -0.76
C PRO A 314 -4.57 37.25 0.57
N PRO A 315 -4.73 37.96 1.72
CA PRO A 315 -4.44 37.42 3.03
C PRO A 315 -5.36 36.22 3.37
N LEU A 316 -4.85 35.05 3.12
CA LEU A 316 -5.45 33.81 3.58
C LEU A 316 -4.81 33.46 4.93
N LEU A 317 -5.64 33.08 5.91
CA LEU A 317 -5.14 32.42 7.08
C LEU A 317 -4.74 31.00 6.70
N LYS A 318 -3.48 30.70 6.84
CA LYS A 318 -3.04 29.31 6.88
C LYS A 318 -3.29 28.76 8.27
N GLY A 319 -3.91 27.61 8.34
CA GLY A 319 -4.17 26.99 9.59
C GLY A 319 -4.88 25.65 9.39
N ASP A 320 -5.21 24.99 10.47
CA ASP A 320 -6.06 23.82 10.43
C ASP A 320 -7.39 24.10 11.14
N LEU A 321 -8.43 23.43 10.68
CA LEU A 321 -9.70 23.34 11.38
C LEU A 321 -9.80 21.95 11.97
N TYR A 322 -9.65 21.87 13.28
CA TYR A 322 -9.68 20.63 14.03
C TYR A 322 -11.03 20.39 14.68
N SER A 323 -11.53 19.16 14.57
CA SER A 323 -12.76 18.71 15.24
C SER A 323 -12.42 17.88 16.47
N GLU A 324 -12.62 18.45 17.66
CA GLU A 324 -12.47 17.66 18.89
C GLU A 324 -13.53 16.56 18.99
N THR A 325 -13.10 15.38 19.44
CA THR A 325 -13.97 14.21 19.67
C THR A 325 -14.73 14.29 20.99
N SER A 326 -14.27 15.12 21.93
CA SER A 326 -14.84 15.30 23.26
C SER A 326 -15.32 16.72 23.50
N GLY A 327 -16.38 16.90 24.26
CA GLY A 327 -16.94 18.19 24.61
C GLY A 327 -18.29 18.50 23.92
N PRO A 328 -18.94 19.62 24.30
CA PRO A 328 -20.25 19.97 23.77
C PRO A 328 -20.16 20.20 22.24
N ALA A 329 -21.21 19.83 21.52
CA ALA A 329 -21.32 19.96 20.04
C ALA A 329 -21.13 21.40 19.53
N THR A 330 -21.09 22.37 20.45
CA THR A 330 -20.91 23.81 20.20
C THR A 330 -19.44 24.24 20.11
N ASN A 331 -18.50 23.39 20.52
CA ASN A 331 -17.08 23.74 20.46
C ASN A 331 -16.54 23.43 19.03
N VAL A 332 -16.29 24.51 18.35
CA VAL A 332 -15.63 24.47 17.04
C VAL A 332 -14.13 24.46 17.23
N ALA A 333 -13.46 23.99 16.19
CA ALA A 333 -12.04 24.07 15.99
C ALA A 333 -11.38 25.19 16.79
N LYS A 334 -10.61 24.82 17.78
CA LYS A 334 -10.03 25.80 18.72
C LYS A 334 -8.75 26.42 18.21
N ASN A 335 -8.17 25.86 17.14
CA ASN A 335 -6.76 26.14 16.86
C ASN A 335 -6.54 26.37 15.39
N VAL A 336 -6.07 27.53 15.04
CA VAL A 336 -5.42 27.80 13.76
C VAL A 336 -3.93 27.60 13.98
N TYR A 337 -3.37 26.55 13.39
CA TYR A 337 -1.95 26.26 13.49
C TYR A 337 -1.20 26.92 12.33
N ASN A 338 0.04 27.30 12.58
CA ASN A 338 0.94 27.67 11.51
C ASN A 338 1.60 26.40 10.95
N TYR A 339 1.18 25.95 9.78
CA TYR A 339 1.67 24.72 9.15
C TYR A 339 3.16 24.65 8.88
N LEU A 340 3.76 25.81 8.63
CA LEU A 340 5.18 25.87 8.30
C LEU A 340 6.05 25.35 9.46
N GLN A 341 5.43 25.22 10.63
CA GLN A 341 6.09 24.72 11.83
C GLN A 341 5.17 23.71 12.50
N ARG A 342 5.29 22.46 12.13
CA ARG A 342 4.56 21.31 12.67
C ARG A 342 4.47 21.26 14.20
N ASP A 343 5.41 21.89 14.89
CA ASP A 343 5.56 21.91 16.34
C ASP A 343 5.37 23.30 16.94
N SER A 344 5.06 24.29 16.14
CA SER A 344 5.00 25.63 16.64
C SER A 344 3.60 26.09 16.92
N LEU A 345 3.44 26.32 18.16
CA LEU A 345 2.66 27.39 18.76
C LEU A 345 1.44 27.83 17.92
N LEU A 346 0.30 27.39 18.40
CA LEU A 346 -0.95 28.09 18.29
C LEU A 346 -0.71 29.59 18.13
N ASP A 347 -1.07 30.13 17.00
CA ASP A 347 -1.31 31.56 16.95
C ASP A 347 -2.55 31.83 17.81
N THR A 348 -2.30 32.15 19.08
CA THR A 348 -3.33 32.39 20.09
C THR A 348 -4.28 33.54 19.72
N SER A 349 -3.91 34.36 18.73
CA SER A 349 -4.78 35.42 18.19
C SER A 349 -6.00 34.88 17.46
N TYR A 350 -5.97 33.61 17.04
CA TYR A 350 -7.04 32.90 16.32
C TYR A 350 -7.65 31.72 17.08
N SER A 351 -7.28 31.54 18.33
CA SER A 351 -7.70 30.41 19.17
C SER A 351 -9.23 30.28 19.39
N ASN A 352 -10.02 31.21 18.92
CA ASN A 352 -11.46 31.25 19.08
C ASN A 352 -12.20 31.50 17.75
N ILE A 353 -11.78 30.87 16.65
CA ILE A 353 -12.63 30.88 15.47
C ILE A 353 -13.88 30.05 15.78
N THR A 354 -14.94 30.77 16.12
CA THR A 354 -16.25 30.20 16.49
C THR A 354 -17.12 29.93 15.27
N THR A 355 -16.68 30.36 14.08
CA THR A 355 -17.44 30.27 12.84
C THR A 355 -16.52 29.94 11.70
N LEU A 356 -16.93 28.99 10.85
CA LEU A 356 -16.25 28.75 9.57
C LEU A 356 -16.36 29.99 8.68
N PRO A 357 -15.28 30.34 7.97
CA PRO A 357 -15.32 31.46 7.02
C PRO A 357 -16.40 31.25 5.96
N ASN A 358 -17.03 32.34 5.57
CA ASN A 358 -18.07 32.34 4.56
C ASN A 358 -17.64 31.67 3.26
N LYS A 359 -18.45 30.76 2.75
CA LYS A 359 -18.42 30.24 1.38
C LYS A 359 -17.22 29.40 0.99
N GLY A 360 -17.02 28.31 1.62
CA GLY A 360 -16.16 27.28 1.04
C GLY A 360 -15.02 26.90 1.93
N PHE A 361 -14.98 25.70 2.14
CA PHE A 361 -13.91 24.92 2.66
C PHE A 361 -13.06 24.45 1.55
N PRO A 362 -11.84 24.18 1.93
CA PRO A 362 -10.81 25.19 2.05
C PRO A 362 -10.58 25.83 0.70
N LEU A 363 -10.06 27.04 0.69
CA LEU A 363 -9.77 27.73 -0.57
C LEU A 363 -8.45 27.23 -1.18
N THR A 364 -7.50 26.92 -0.33
CA THR A 364 -6.20 26.39 -0.73
C THR A 364 -5.75 25.30 0.24
N ASP A 365 -4.86 24.41 -0.22
CA ASP A 365 -4.13 23.52 0.66
C ASP A 365 -3.06 24.29 1.46
N ASP A 366 -2.32 23.60 2.30
CA ASP A 366 -1.24 24.17 3.10
C ASP A 366 -0.07 24.73 2.27
N GLN A 367 0.00 24.36 0.99
CA GLN A 367 0.99 24.87 0.03
C GLN A 367 0.48 26.07 -0.77
N GLY A 368 -0.75 26.51 -0.53
CA GLY A 368 -1.38 27.61 -1.26
C GLY A 368 -1.97 27.20 -2.61
N VAL A 369 -2.06 25.91 -2.90
CA VAL A 369 -2.70 25.41 -4.11
C VAL A 369 -4.22 25.37 -3.88
N VAL A 370 -4.99 25.86 -4.86
CA VAL A 370 -6.45 25.85 -4.79
C VAL A 370 -6.97 24.43 -4.65
N VAL A 371 -7.71 24.18 -3.58
CA VAL A 371 -8.38 22.90 -3.38
C VAL A 371 -9.62 22.84 -4.27
N PRO A 372 -9.73 21.86 -5.17
CA PRO A 372 -10.90 21.74 -6.02
C PRO A 372 -12.18 21.57 -5.19
N ASN A 373 -13.25 22.27 -5.52
CA ASN A 373 -14.55 22.12 -4.88
C ASN A 373 -15.07 20.67 -4.94
N SER A 374 -14.60 19.88 -5.90
CA SER A 374 -14.90 18.45 -6.01
C SER A 374 -14.36 17.61 -4.85
N GLU A 375 -13.35 18.07 -4.13
CA GLU A 375 -12.80 17.37 -2.96
C GLU A 375 -13.64 17.58 -1.71
N ILE A 376 -14.44 18.65 -1.67
CA ILE A 376 -15.36 18.95 -0.58
C ILE A 376 -16.73 19.15 -1.19
N PRO A 377 -17.43 18.08 -1.52
CA PRO A 377 -18.76 18.21 -2.07
C PRO A 377 -19.69 18.83 -1.02
N LEU A 378 -20.31 19.93 -1.40
CA LEU A 378 -21.36 20.61 -0.62
C LEU A 378 -22.69 19.82 -0.68
N ALA A 379 -22.76 18.83 -1.55
CA ALA A 379 -23.88 17.92 -1.72
C ALA A 379 -23.51 16.52 -1.21
N SER A 380 -24.46 15.59 -1.23
CA SER A 380 -24.23 14.20 -0.83
C SER A 380 -23.10 13.57 -1.62
N TYR A 381 -22.07 13.12 -0.93
CA TYR A 381 -20.98 12.34 -1.49
C TYR A 381 -21.36 10.86 -1.61
N LYS A 382 -20.61 10.03 -2.35
CA LYS A 382 -20.88 8.59 -2.50
C LYS A 382 -21.09 7.87 -1.17
N ASN A 383 -20.39 8.29 -0.14
CA ASN A 383 -20.50 7.78 1.23
C ASN A 383 -21.69 8.36 2.03
N LYS A 384 -22.60 9.07 1.39
CA LYS A 384 -23.78 9.68 2.00
C LYS A 384 -23.52 10.71 3.12
N ARG A 385 -22.28 11.13 3.32
CA ARG A 385 -21.98 12.26 4.19
C ARG A 385 -22.29 13.55 3.46
N THR A 386 -23.10 14.39 4.07
CA THR A 386 -23.40 15.74 3.59
C THR A 386 -22.77 16.76 4.52
N LEU A 387 -22.27 17.86 3.99
CA LEU A 387 -21.98 19.02 4.81
C LEU A 387 -23.32 19.65 5.17
N ASP A 388 -23.55 19.89 6.47
CA ASP A 388 -24.73 20.59 6.92
C ASP A 388 -24.55 22.10 6.66
N LEU A 389 -24.62 22.46 5.40
CA LEU A 389 -24.66 23.86 5.00
C LEU A 389 -25.98 24.41 5.48
N VAL A 390 -25.93 25.15 6.57
CA VAL A 390 -27.11 25.90 6.96
C VAL A 390 -27.38 26.92 5.89
N SER A 391 -28.58 26.86 5.42
CA SER A 391 -29.15 27.76 4.42
C SER A 391 -28.71 29.20 4.65
N PRO A 392 -28.10 29.82 3.66
CA PRO A 392 -27.73 31.23 3.73
C PRO A 392 -28.92 32.16 3.63
N ALA A 393 -30.14 31.73 3.99
CA ALA A 393 -31.34 32.53 3.88
C ALA A 393 -31.21 33.93 4.47
N ASN A 394 -30.20 34.17 5.32
CA ASN A 394 -30.00 35.47 5.94
C ASN A 394 -28.56 35.98 5.90
N GLY A 395 -27.68 35.44 5.06
CA GLY A 395 -26.28 35.93 4.97
C GLY A 395 -25.48 35.73 6.27
N THR A 396 -25.98 34.95 7.20
CA THR A 396 -25.31 34.62 8.45
C THR A 396 -24.35 33.46 8.25
N LEU A 397 -23.17 33.63 8.80
CA LEU A 397 -22.15 32.62 9.03
C LEU A 397 -22.80 31.31 9.49
N PHE A 398 -22.25 30.19 9.10
CA PHE A 398 -22.74 28.86 9.49
C PHE A 398 -23.10 28.84 10.98
N PRO A 399 -24.31 28.40 11.34
CA PRO A 399 -24.64 28.29 12.74
C PRO A 399 -23.67 27.36 13.42
N TYR A 400 -23.17 27.86 14.47
CA TYR A 400 -22.16 27.36 15.36
C TYR A 400 -22.27 25.86 15.69
N LYS A 401 -23.49 25.37 15.90
CA LYS A 401 -23.75 24.02 16.37
C LYS A 401 -23.41 22.90 15.35
N ASN A 402 -23.29 23.23 14.06
CA ASN A 402 -23.04 22.22 13.01
C ASN A 402 -21.60 22.27 12.48
N THR A 403 -20.79 23.23 12.93
CA THR A 403 -19.45 23.45 12.36
C THR A 403 -18.51 22.30 12.69
N ARG A 404 -18.57 21.77 13.89
CA ARG A 404 -17.76 20.61 14.31
C ARG A 404 -18.04 19.39 13.43
N CYS A 405 -19.30 19.08 13.19
CA CYS A 405 -19.69 18.00 12.30
C CYS A 405 -19.25 18.28 10.87
N ASN A 406 -19.33 19.51 10.41
CA ASN A 406 -18.90 19.88 9.07
C ASN A 406 -17.38 19.73 8.89
N VAL A 407 -16.57 20.16 9.85
CA VAL A 407 -15.11 19.95 9.81
C VAL A 407 -14.80 18.46 9.74
N ASN A 408 -15.42 17.67 10.61
CA ASN A 408 -15.21 16.24 10.66
C ASN A 408 -15.65 15.53 9.35
N LYS A 409 -16.84 15.89 8.83
CA LYS A 409 -17.33 15.38 7.55
C LYS A 409 -16.42 15.78 6.39
N ALA A 410 -15.96 17.03 6.36
CA ALA A 410 -15.06 17.52 5.33
C ALA A 410 -13.72 16.76 5.34
N ALA A 411 -13.08 16.61 6.51
CA ALA A 411 -11.83 15.90 6.63
C ALA A 411 -11.92 14.47 6.08
N ARG A 412 -13.00 13.78 6.39
CA ARG A 412 -13.29 12.41 5.91
C ARG A 412 -13.57 12.36 4.41
N ASN A 413 -14.42 13.26 3.91
CA ASN A 413 -14.73 13.33 2.49
C ASN A 413 -13.52 13.69 1.65
N MET A 414 -12.69 14.62 2.11
CA MET A 414 -11.48 15.03 1.39
C MET A 414 -10.52 13.86 1.18
N VAL A 415 -10.15 13.14 2.23
CA VAL A 415 -9.20 12.04 2.11
C VAL A 415 -9.75 10.93 1.20
N GLU A 416 -11.04 10.61 1.32
CA GLU A 416 -11.67 9.61 0.47
C GLU A 416 -11.72 10.04 -1.00
N ASN A 417 -11.98 11.33 -1.25
CA ASN A 417 -12.01 11.86 -2.62
C ASN A 417 -10.62 11.84 -3.26
N VAL A 418 -9.57 12.20 -2.51
CA VAL A 418 -8.20 12.12 -3.00
C VAL A 418 -7.82 10.66 -3.30
N ALA A 419 -8.15 9.72 -2.40
CA ALA A 419 -7.93 8.30 -2.64
C ALA A 419 -8.71 7.79 -3.87
N ASN A 420 -9.95 8.22 -4.05
CA ASN A 420 -10.76 7.91 -5.22
C ASN A 420 -10.12 8.44 -6.51
N THR A 421 -9.58 9.66 -6.48
CA THR A 421 -8.82 10.25 -7.59
C THR A 421 -7.57 9.43 -7.92
N ALA A 422 -6.80 9.02 -6.90
CA ALA A 422 -5.63 8.18 -7.07
C ALA A 422 -5.99 6.84 -7.75
N ARG A 423 -7.04 6.17 -7.28
CA ARG A 423 -7.50 4.90 -7.84
C ARG A 423 -8.04 5.06 -9.27
N GLY A 424 -8.73 6.17 -9.57
CA GLY A 424 -9.15 6.52 -10.94
C GLY A 424 -7.97 6.62 -11.91
N GLN A 425 -6.79 6.98 -11.41
CA GLN A 425 -5.51 7.01 -12.14
C GLN A 425 -4.75 5.68 -12.09
N LYS A 426 -5.41 4.59 -11.71
CA LYS A 426 -4.85 3.24 -11.57
C LYS A 426 -3.73 3.11 -10.52
N ILE A 427 -3.68 4.02 -9.56
CA ILE A 427 -2.81 3.91 -8.39
C ILE A 427 -3.53 3.05 -7.35
N LYS A 428 -2.90 1.99 -6.86
CA LYS A 428 -3.44 1.18 -5.77
C LYS A 428 -3.24 1.90 -4.44
N VAL A 429 -4.26 1.86 -3.60
CA VAL A 429 -4.17 2.37 -2.23
C VAL A 429 -4.26 1.18 -1.28
N TYR A 430 -3.27 1.04 -0.42
CA TYR A 430 -3.26 0.09 0.68
C TYR A 430 -3.39 0.87 1.98
N SER A 431 -4.06 0.31 2.97
CA SER A 431 -4.26 0.97 4.25
C SER A 431 -3.90 0.06 5.42
N ILE A 432 -3.31 0.65 6.45
CA ILE A 432 -2.89 -0.02 7.68
C ILE A 432 -3.49 0.74 8.85
N ALA A 433 -4.03 0.01 9.81
CA ALA A 433 -4.64 0.56 11.01
C ALA A 433 -4.00 0.02 12.28
N LEU A 434 -4.03 0.82 13.35
CA LEU A 434 -3.58 0.42 14.69
C LEU A 434 -4.66 0.68 15.73
N GLY A 435 -4.78 -0.31 16.65
CA GLY A 435 -5.57 -0.19 17.86
C GLY A 435 -7.06 -0.48 17.67
N SER A 436 -7.77 -0.58 18.79
CA SER A 436 -9.22 -0.82 18.80
C SER A 436 -10.03 0.46 18.58
N ALA A 437 -9.45 1.63 18.89
CA ALA A 437 -10.12 2.92 18.73
C ALA A 437 -10.51 3.18 17.26
N VAL A 438 -9.70 2.73 16.31
CA VAL A 438 -9.99 2.85 14.88
C VAL A 438 -11.30 2.17 14.46
N ASN A 439 -11.78 1.20 15.23
CA ASN A 439 -13.02 0.47 14.95
C ASN A 439 -14.27 1.12 15.55
N THR A 440 -14.11 2.16 16.35
CA THR A 440 -15.21 2.89 16.98
C THR A 440 -15.63 4.09 16.12
N GLN A 441 -16.91 4.43 16.16
CA GLN A 441 -17.42 5.64 15.54
C GLN A 441 -17.22 6.80 16.51
N GLU A 442 -16.29 7.70 16.20
CA GLU A 442 -15.87 8.76 17.13
C GLU A 442 -16.94 9.84 17.36
N ILE A 443 -17.71 10.19 16.33
CA ILE A 443 -18.69 11.29 16.39
C ILE A 443 -20.07 10.79 15.97
N THR A 444 -20.77 10.13 16.89
CA THR A 444 -22.10 9.55 16.65
C THR A 444 -23.20 10.59 16.47
N PHE A 445 -23.08 11.76 17.10
CA PHE A 445 -24.09 12.82 17.06
C PHE A 445 -24.12 13.60 15.73
N CYS A 446 -23.18 13.39 14.84
CA CYS A 446 -23.14 14.06 13.54
C CYS A 446 -24.07 13.42 12.49
N GLY A 447 -24.74 12.32 12.82
CA GLY A 447 -25.75 11.71 11.96
C GLY A 447 -25.18 11.20 10.63
N TYR A 448 -24.07 10.48 10.69
CA TYR A 448 -23.49 9.83 9.50
C TYR A 448 -24.38 8.68 9.03
N GLY A 449 -24.64 8.61 7.73
CA GLY A 449 -25.50 7.57 7.14
C GLY A 449 -24.79 6.26 6.84
N ILE A 450 -23.49 6.15 7.13
CA ILE A 450 -22.63 4.97 6.88
C ILE A 450 -21.71 4.74 8.07
N ASN A 451 -21.01 3.61 8.06
CA ASN A 451 -19.97 3.34 9.06
C ASN A 451 -18.80 4.31 8.89
N ASP A 452 -18.66 5.25 9.80
CA ASP A 452 -17.65 6.29 9.80
C ASP A 452 -16.56 6.08 10.87
N SER A 453 -16.35 4.86 11.30
CA SER A 453 -15.15 4.48 12.04
C SER A 453 -13.89 4.69 11.19
N GLY A 454 -12.75 4.89 11.83
CA GLY A 454 -11.47 4.97 11.12
C GLY A 454 -11.20 3.76 10.24
N SER A 455 -11.55 2.55 10.70
CA SER A 455 -11.43 1.31 9.90
C SER A 455 -12.34 1.33 8.66
N GLY A 456 -13.57 1.82 8.79
CA GLY A 456 -14.48 1.99 7.65
C GLY A 456 -13.91 2.93 6.60
N ILE A 457 -13.35 4.07 7.05
CA ILE A 457 -12.69 5.03 6.16
C ILE A 457 -11.47 4.39 5.48
N LEU A 458 -10.58 3.74 6.23
CA LEU A 458 -9.38 3.10 5.69
C LEU A 458 -9.72 2.00 4.67
N LYS A 459 -10.78 1.23 4.88
CA LYS A 459 -11.31 0.28 3.89
C LYS A 459 -11.79 0.98 2.62
N ARG A 460 -12.47 2.13 2.74
CA ARG A 460 -12.89 2.95 1.59
C ARG A 460 -11.70 3.54 0.84
N LEU A 461 -10.64 4.00 1.54
CA LEU A 461 -9.41 4.46 0.89
C LEU A 461 -8.80 3.35 0.03
N ALA A 462 -8.73 2.14 0.55
CA ALA A 462 -8.17 0.99 -0.14
C ALA A 462 -9.13 0.34 -1.16
N ASN A 463 -10.41 0.74 -1.21
CA ASN A 463 -11.42 0.13 -2.08
C ASN A 463 -11.52 -1.40 -1.86
N THR A 464 -11.49 -1.85 -0.60
CA THR A 464 -11.52 -3.27 -0.26
C THR A 464 -12.82 -3.95 -0.71
N SER A 465 -12.82 -5.28 -0.80
CA SER A 465 -13.99 -6.05 -1.21
C SER A 465 -15.19 -5.90 -0.29
N ASP A 466 -14.95 -5.55 0.98
CA ASP A 466 -15.95 -5.34 2.03
C ASP A 466 -16.22 -3.84 2.31
N SER A 467 -15.71 -2.95 1.48
CA SER A 467 -16.00 -1.51 1.58
C SER A 467 -17.45 -1.21 1.14
N ASP A 468 -18.14 -0.39 1.92
CA ASP A 468 -19.52 0.06 1.65
C ASP A 468 -19.64 1.03 0.46
N THR A 469 -18.51 1.58 -0.01
CA THR A 469 -18.43 2.46 -1.20
C THR A 469 -17.57 1.86 -2.30
N ARG A 470 -17.44 0.54 -2.34
CA ARG A 470 -16.61 -0.15 -3.34
C ARG A 470 -16.98 0.26 -4.78
N ASP A 471 -15.93 0.45 -5.56
CA ASP A 471 -16.03 0.70 -7.00
C ASP A 471 -15.23 -0.38 -7.76
N ASP A 472 -15.94 -1.28 -8.44
CA ASP A 472 -15.35 -2.40 -9.17
C ASP A 472 -14.56 -1.97 -10.42
N THR A 473 -14.68 -0.73 -10.85
CA THR A 473 -13.92 -0.16 -11.98
C THR A 473 -12.54 0.34 -11.59
N GLN A 474 -12.27 0.43 -10.29
CA GLN A 474 -11.04 0.93 -9.70
C GLN A 474 -10.18 -0.19 -9.12
N PRO A 475 -8.86 0.02 -9.00
CA PRO A 475 -7.98 -0.94 -8.34
C PRO A 475 -8.44 -1.27 -6.92
N ILE A 476 -8.43 -2.55 -6.60
CA ILE A 476 -8.68 -3.06 -5.25
C ILE A 476 -7.33 -3.12 -4.52
N GLY A 477 -7.28 -2.52 -3.33
CA GLY A 477 -6.17 -2.63 -2.38
C GLY A 477 -6.50 -3.58 -1.24
N LEU A 478 -5.71 -3.49 -0.19
CA LEU A 478 -5.87 -4.30 1.02
C LEU A 478 -5.87 -3.38 2.24
N TYR A 479 -6.70 -3.71 3.22
CA TYR A 479 -6.70 -3.14 4.56
C TYR A 479 -6.09 -4.15 5.53
N ALA A 480 -5.07 -3.75 6.28
CA ALA A 480 -4.46 -4.54 7.34
C ALA A 480 -4.66 -3.85 8.69
N TRP A 481 -5.04 -4.61 9.71
CA TRP A 481 -5.29 -4.09 11.04
C TRP A 481 -4.39 -4.77 12.07
N ALA A 482 -3.75 -3.96 12.91
CA ALA A 482 -3.01 -4.37 14.08
C ALA A 482 -3.81 -3.98 15.32
N ALA A 483 -4.25 -4.95 16.12
CA ALA A 483 -4.98 -4.67 17.36
C ALA A 483 -4.07 -4.03 18.42
N THR A 484 -2.79 -4.34 18.37
CA THR A 484 -1.76 -3.89 19.31
C THR A 484 -0.49 -3.44 18.57
N ALA A 485 0.34 -2.67 19.26
CA ALA A 485 1.63 -2.23 18.74
C ALA A 485 2.54 -3.40 18.29
N SER A 486 2.48 -4.55 18.99
CA SER A 486 3.27 -5.74 18.65
C SER A 486 2.85 -6.42 17.33
N GLU A 487 1.65 -6.15 16.84
CA GLU A 487 1.12 -6.72 15.61
C GLU A 487 1.39 -5.83 14.38
N LEU A 488 1.92 -4.61 14.58
CA LEU A 488 2.18 -3.67 13.48
C LEU A 488 3.12 -4.26 12.42
N ASP A 489 4.18 -4.95 12.82
CA ASP A 489 5.11 -5.56 11.87
C ASP A 489 4.41 -6.61 10.99
N ASN A 490 3.47 -7.37 11.54
CA ASN A 490 2.66 -8.32 10.77
C ASN A 490 1.73 -7.60 9.79
N ALA A 491 1.09 -6.51 10.19
CA ALA A 491 0.22 -5.74 9.32
C ALA A 491 1.01 -5.12 8.14
N PHE A 492 2.15 -4.49 8.41
CA PHE A 492 3.05 -3.97 7.38
C PHE A 492 3.60 -5.08 6.48
N SER A 493 3.97 -6.23 7.06
CA SER A 493 4.46 -7.40 6.31
C SER A 493 3.40 -7.99 5.39
N THR A 494 2.14 -7.98 5.81
CA THR A 494 1.01 -8.42 4.99
C THR A 494 0.86 -7.53 3.75
N ILE A 495 0.87 -6.21 3.92
CA ILE A 495 0.81 -5.26 2.82
C ILE A 495 2.03 -5.41 1.90
N ALA A 496 3.25 -5.47 2.45
CA ALA A 496 4.45 -5.66 1.65
C ALA A 496 4.42 -6.96 0.83
N SER A 497 3.93 -8.05 1.43
CA SER A 497 3.80 -9.35 0.75
C SER A 497 2.80 -9.27 -0.40
N GLU A 498 1.68 -8.57 -0.22
CA GLU A 498 0.70 -8.36 -1.28
C GLU A 498 1.27 -7.50 -2.42
N ILE A 499 1.98 -6.41 -2.09
CA ILE A 499 2.66 -5.56 -3.08
C ILE A 499 3.64 -6.39 -3.91
N LEU A 500 4.51 -7.16 -3.24
CA LEU A 500 5.50 -8.00 -3.90
C LEU A 500 4.87 -9.18 -4.66
N ARG A 501 3.69 -9.65 -4.27
CA ARG A 501 2.91 -10.65 -5.01
C ARG A 501 2.35 -10.08 -6.31
N VAL A 502 1.84 -8.87 -6.30
CA VAL A 502 1.26 -8.20 -7.48
C VAL A 502 2.35 -7.76 -8.46
N SER A 503 3.58 -7.58 -7.98
CA SER A 503 4.72 -7.21 -8.82
C SER A 503 5.32 -8.36 -9.65
N ARG A 504 4.77 -9.56 -9.51
CA ARG A 504 5.21 -10.77 -10.22
C ARG A 504 4.50 -11.03 -11.52
#